data_35dd05d30dc9c264cc8616c756e78a2e
#
_entry.id   35dd05d30dc9c264cc8616c756e78a2e
#
_cell.length_a   1.000
_cell.length_b   1.000
_cell.length_c   1.000
_cell.angle_alpha   90.00
_cell.angle_beta   90.00
_cell.angle_gamma   90.00
#
_symmetry.space_group_name_H-M   'P 1'
#
loop_
_entity.id
_entity.type
_entity.pdbx_description
1 polymer ?
#
loop_
_entity_poly.entity_id
_entity_poly.type
_entity_poly.pdbx_seq_one_letter_code
_entity_poly.pdbx_strand_id
1 'polypeptide(L)'
;MPSDTLIEAPSRQLYTPEERARRDATVWTTVQGVLAPLQFLVFLVSLALVVRFMLTGLGYDLATASIVLKTFVLLTIMVTGAIWEKVVFGQYLFAPAFFWEDVFSFAVISLHLAYVWALFAGWPHDTQMWIALAAYSAYVINAAQFVWKLRMARLESERRL
;
A
#
# COMPACT_ATOMS: atom_id res chain seq x y z
N MET A 1 27.50 33.08 -31.54
CA MET A 1 27.36 32.41 -30.26
C MET A 1 26.11 31.56 -30.33
N PRO A 2 26.21 30.23 -30.45
CA PRO A 2 25.01 29.41 -30.36
C PRO A 2 24.57 29.39 -28.90
N SER A 3 23.34 29.79 -28.65
CA SER A 3 22.66 29.66 -27.38
C SER A 3 22.55 28.18 -27.06
N ASP A 4 23.25 27.76 -26.00
CA ASP A 4 23.02 26.48 -25.36
C ASP A 4 21.53 26.39 -24.95
N THR A 5 20.71 25.80 -25.80
CA THR A 5 19.45 25.24 -25.37
C THR A 5 19.76 24.07 -24.47
N LEU A 6 19.81 24.33 -23.17
CA LEU A 6 19.73 23.29 -22.18
C LEU A 6 18.44 22.52 -22.49
N ILE A 7 18.60 21.35 -23.09
CA ILE A 7 17.53 20.39 -23.23
C ILE A 7 17.22 19.95 -21.80
N GLU A 8 16.28 20.65 -21.17
CA GLU A 8 15.68 20.18 -19.92
C GLU A 8 15.15 18.78 -20.21
N ALA A 9 15.75 17.78 -19.61
CA ALA A 9 15.24 16.43 -19.66
C ALA A 9 13.77 16.49 -19.21
N PRO A 10 12.82 15.94 -19.99
CA PRO A 10 11.41 16.03 -19.65
C PRO A 10 11.22 15.45 -18.26
N SER A 11 10.76 16.27 -17.33
CA SER A 11 10.39 15.84 -15.98
C SER A 11 9.44 14.65 -16.14
N ARG A 12 9.87 13.47 -15.68
CA ARG A 12 9.15 12.20 -15.86
C ARG A 12 7.81 12.30 -15.15
N GLN A 13 6.76 12.60 -15.89
CA GLN A 13 5.39 12.62 -15.37
C GLN A 13 5.03 11.23 -14.86
N LEU A 14 4.32 11.16 -13.73
CA LEU A 14 3.82 9.89 -13.20
C LEU A 14 2.83 9.23 -14.17
N TYR A 15 1.98 10.02 -14.82
CA TYR A 15 1.02 9.57 -15.82
C TYR A 15 1.20 10.31 -17.14
N THR A 16 1.14 9.58 -18.26
CA THR A 16 0.90 10.20 -19.57
C THR A 16 -0.52 10.75 -19.63
N PRO A 17 -0.86 11.64 -20.60
CA PRO A 17 -2.23 12.11 -20.78
C PRO A 17 -3.24 10.96 -20.97
N GLU A 18 -2.88 9.92 -21.74
CA GLU A 18 -3.71 8.75 -21.99
C GLU A 18 -3.89 7.89 -20.73
N GLU A 19 -2.83 7.68 -19.96
CA GLU A 19 -2.89 6.97 -18.67
C GLU A 19 -3.76 7.71 -17.67
N ARG A 20 -3.66 9.03 -17.62
CA ARG A 20 -4.52 9.88 -16.79
C ARG A 20 -5.99 9.76 -17.18
N ALA A 21 -6.28 9.77 -18.48
CA ALA A 21 -7.65 9.60 -18.97
C ALA A 21 -8.23 8.23 -18.58
N ARG A 22 -7.43 7.15 -18.70
CA ARG A 22 -7.84 5.81 -18.25
C ARG A 22 -8.04 5.73 -16.74
N ARG A 23 -7.13 6.33 -15.97
CA ARG A 23 -7.25 6.42 -14.50
C ARG A 23 -8.54 7.10 -14.08
N ASP A 24 -8.88 8.23 -14.70
CA ASP A 24 -10.05 9.04 -14.34
C ASP A 24 -11.37 8.39 -14.80
N ALA A 25 -11.33 7.55 -15.84
CA ALA A 25 -12.50 6.88 -16.39
C ALA A 25 -12.83 5.53 -15.73
N THR A 26 -11.89 4.90 -15.06
CA THR A 26 -12.09 3.55 -14.50
C THR A 26 -12.68 3.56 -13.08
N VAL A 27 -13.63 2.65 -12.82
CA VAL A 27 -14.19 2.40 -11.49
C VAL A 27 -13.13 1.92 -10.49
N TRP A 28 -12.06 1.29 -10.96
CA TRP A 28 -10.99 0.77 -10.11
C TRP A 28 -10.22 1.87 -9.35
N THR A 29 -10.17 3.08 -9.88
CA THR A 29 -9.66 4.25 -9.16
C THR A 29 -10.51 4.56 -7.93
N THR A 30 -11.83 4.52 -8.07
CA THR A 30 -12.76 4.69 -6.95
C THR A 30 -12.61 3.56 -5.92
N VAL A 31 -12.49 2.32 -6.39
CA VAL A 31 -12.26 1.15 -5.52
C VAL A 31 -10.99 1.33 -4.68
N GLN A 32 -9.88 1.72 -5.29
CA GLN A 32 -8.64 2.00 -4.56
C GLN A 32 -8.79 3.19 -3.60
N GLY A 33 -9.48 4.22 -4.02
CA GLY A 33 -9.75 5.42 -3.21
C GLY A 33 -10.61 5.15 -1.97
N VAL A 34 -11.44 4.13 -2.00
CA VAL A 34 -12.24 3.66 -0.83
C VAL A 34 -11.45 2.68 0.01
N LEU A 35 -10.77 1.72 -0.61
CA LEU A 35 -10.06 0.66 0.11
C LEU A 35 -8.83 1.18 0.87
N ALA A 36 -8.13 2.20 0.36
CA ALA A 36 -6.94 2.72 1.02
C ALA A 36 -7.24 3.36 2.38
N PRO A 37 -8.21 4.28 2.53
CA PRO A 37 -8.63 4.79 3.85
C PRO A 37 -9.20 3.69 4.75
N LEU A 38 -10.00 2.77 4.21
CA LEU A 38 -10.56 1.65 4.96
C LEU A 38 -9.46 0.76 5.54
N GLN A 39 -8.46 0.43 4.73
CA GLN A 39 -7.30 -0.36 5.16
C GLN A 39 -6.53 0.35 6.27
N PHE A 40 -6.33 1.66 6.14
CA PHE A 40 -5.64 2.45 7.16
C PHE A 40 -6.41 2.47 8.48
N LEU A 41 -7.74 2.61 8.44
CA LEU A 41 -8.59 2.56 9.62
C LEU A 41 -8.52 1.18 10.31
N VAL A 42 -8.63 0.11 9.55
CA VAL A 42 -8.47 -1.27 10.07
C VAL A 42 -7.09 -1.46 10.69
N PHE A 43 -6.05 -0.91 10.06
CA PHE A 43 -4.70 -0.91 10.61
C PHE A 43 -4.61 -0.21 11.97
N LEU A 44 -5.16 0.99 12.11
CA LEU A 44 -5.12 1.74 13.37
C LEU A 44 -5.83 0.99 14.50
N VAL A 45 -7.02 0.45 14.24
CA VAL A 45 -7.77 -0.34 15.22
C VAL A 45 -6.99 -1.60 15.60
N SER A 46 -6.46 -2.32 14.63
CA SER A 46 -5.68 -3.54 14.88
C SER A 46 -4.39 -3.25 15.66
N LEU A 47 -3.67 -2.17 15.32
CA LEU A 47 -2.48 -1.75 16.05
C LEU A 47 -2.79 -1.48 17.52
N ALA A 48 -3.88 -0.77 17.80
CA ALA A 48 -4.32 -0.51 19.17
C ALA A 48 -4.62 -1.81 19.94
N LEU A 49 -5.28 -2.77 19.30
CA LEU A 49 -5.61 -4.07 19.91
C LEU A 49 -4.35 -4.94 20.14
N VAL A 50 -3.41 -4.94 19.22
CA VAL A 50 -2.12 -5.64 19.36
C VAL A 50 -1.31 -5.05 20.50
N VAL A 51 -1.17 -3.73 20.54
CA VAL A 51 -0.43 -3.03 21.63
C VAL A 51 -1.10 -3.29 22.98
N ARG A 52 -2.44 -3.21 23.05
CA ARG A 52 -3.19 -3.54 24.26
C ARG A 52 -2.86 -4.94 24.75
N PHE A 53 -2.89 -5.95 23.88
CA PHE A 53 -2.55 -7.32 24.26
C PHE A 53 -1.10 -7.43 24.76
N MET A 54 -0.15 -6.82 24.07
CA MET A 54 1.27 -6.87 24.45
C MET A 54 1.54 -6.21 25.80
N LEU A 55 0.82 -5.14 26.13
CA LEU A 55 0.98 -4.43 27.40
C LEU A 55 0.24 -5.05 28.57
N THR A 56 -0.90 -5.70 28.34
CA THR A 56 -1.81 -6.19 29.38
C THR A 56 -1.93 -7.71 29.45
N GLY A 57 -1.53 -8.43 28.39
CA GLY A 57 -1.79 -9.86 28.23
C GLY A 57 -3.26 -10.20 27.96
N LEU A 58 -4.13 -9.20 27.79
CA LEU A 58 -5.58 -9.38 27.60
C LEU A 58 -5.99 -9.08 26.15
N GLY A 59 -6.98 -9.81 25.66
CA GLY A 59 -7.58 -9.54 24.36
C GLY A 59 -6.85 -10.17 23.17
N TYR A 60 -6.21 -11.32 23.37
CA TYR A 60 -5.53 -12.05 22.31
C TYR A 60 -6.44 -12.36 21.13
N ASP A 61 -7.66 -12.89 21.38
CA ASP A 61 -8.57 -13.30 20.32
C ASP A 61 -9.03 -12.12 19.46
N LEU A 62 -9.28 -10.97 20.10
CA LEU A 62 -9.69 -9.76 19.40
C LEU A 62 -8.53 -9.15 18.58
N ALA A 63 -7.32 -9.13 19.15
CA ALA A 63 -6.12 -8.72 18.42
C ALA A 63 -5.87 -9.63 17.22
N THR A 64 -5.93 -10.93 17.39
CA THR A 64 -5.78 -11.93 16.32
C THR A 64 -6.82 -11.76 15.22
N ALA A 65 -8.09 -11.62 15.57
CA ALA A 65 -9.16 -11.40 14.59
C ALA A 65 -8.93 -10.11 13.79
N SER A 66 -8.47 -9.05 14.43
CA SER A 66 -8.17 -7.78 13.76
C SER A 66 -7.00 -7.88 12.78
N ILE A 67 -5.96 -8.67 13.10
CA ILE A 67 -4.81 -8.88 12.20
C ILE A 67 -5.23 -9.72 10.99
N VAL A 68 -6.06 -10.75 11.20
CA VAL A 68 -6.60 -11.56 10.10
C VAL A 68 -7.47 -10.71 9.17
N LEU A 69 -8.32 -9.86 9.73
CA LEU A 69 -9.12 -8.91 8.94
C LEU A 69 -8.22 -7.95 8.16
N LYS A 70 -7.20 -7.38 8.80
CA LYS A 70 -6.23 -6.49 8.15
C LYS A 70 -5.53 -7.20 6.98
N THR A 71 -5.15 -8.45 7.17
CA THR A 71 -4.51 -9.26 6.12
C THR A 71 -5.47 -9.47 4.94
N PHE A 72 -6.72 -9.76 5.21
CA PHE A 72 -7.74 -9.93 4.17
C PHE A 72 -7.95 -8.64 3.36
N VAL A 73 -8.07 -7.50 4.03
CA VAL A 73 -8.22 -6.18 3.36
C VAL A 73 -6.97 -5.85 2.55
N LEU A 74 -5.78 -6.16 3.07
CA LEU A 74 -4.51 -5.98 2.36
C LEU A 74 -4.48 -6.80 1.04
N LEU A 75 -4.85 -8.06 1.09
CA LEU A 75 -4.90 -8.90 -0.11
C LEU A 75 -5.94 -8.38 -1.11
N THR A 76 -7.07 -7.90 -0.63
CA THR A 76 -8.12 -7.32 -1.47
C THR A 76 -7.62 -6.07 -2.20
N ILE A 77 -6.98 -5.15 -1.49
CA ILE A 77 -6.45 -3.93 -2.13
C ILE A 77 -5.30 -4.25 -3.09
N MET A 78 -4.51 -5.29 -2.82
CA MET A 78 -3.45 -5.73 -3.72
C MET A 78 -4.00 -6.30 -5.03
N VAL A 79 -5.00 -7.17 -4.96
CA VAL A 79 -5.63 -7.74 -6.16
C VAL A 79 -6.33 -6.66 -6.98
N THR A 80 -7.11 -5.81 -6.34
CA THR A 80 -7.81 -4.71 -7.03
C THR A 80 -6.84 -3.65 -7.55
N GLY A 81 -5.72 -3.43 -6.85
CA GLY A 81 -4.64 -2.57 -7.31
C GLY A 81 -3.94 -3.10 -8.55
N ALA A 82 -3.69 -4.42 -8.62
CA ALA A 82 -3.15 -5.06 -9.81
C ALA A 82 -4.07 -4.91 -11.02
N ILE A 83 -5.38 -5.01 -10.82
CA ILE A 83 -6.37 -4.76 -11.87
C ILE A 83 -6.35 -3.28 -12.30
N TRP A 84 -6.28 -2.37 -11.35
CA TRP A 84 -6.15 -0.94 -11.61
C TRP A 84 -4.90 -0.63 -12.45
N GLU A 85 -3.74 -1.19 -12.09
CA GLU A 85 -2.51 -1.02 -12.88
C GLU A 85 -2.67 -1.56 -14.30
N LYS A 86 -3.30 -2.71 -14.48
CA LYS A 86 -3.59 -3.27 -15.80
C LYS A 86 -4.42 -2.33 -16.65
N VAL A 87 -5.43 -1.72 -16.07
CA VAL A 87 -6.32 -0.77 -16.79
C VAL A 87 -5.57 0.50 -17.16
N VAL A 88 -4.78 1.06 -16.23
CA VAL A 88 -4.10 2.36 -16.41
C VAL A 88 -2.83 2.23 -17.24
N PHE A 89 -1.97 1.25 -16.92
CA PHE A 89 -0.62 1.11 -17.48
C PHE A 89 -0.46 -0.06 -18.46
N GLY A 90 -1.45 -0.92 -18.58
CA GLY A 90 -1.39 -2.07 -19.50
C GLY A 90 -0.74 -3.34 -18.94
N GLN A 91 -0.25 -3.33 -17.70
CA GLN A 91 0.33 -4.50 -17.02
C GLN A 91 -0.19 -4.62 -15.59
N TYR A 92 -0.31 -5.86 -15.07
CA TYR A 92 -0.96 -6.09 -13.78
C TYR A 92 -0.17 -5.56 -12.58
N LEU A 93 1.13 -5.62 -12.60
CA LEU A 93 2.00 -5.16 -11.52
C LEU A 93 3.31 -4.66 -12.10
N PHE A 94 4.09 -4.00 -11.25
CA PHE A 94 5.42 -3.49 -11.59
C PHE A 94 5.44 -2.51 -12.76
N ALA A 95 4.35 -1.76 -12.96
CA ALA A 95 4.38 -0.63 -13.87
C ALA A 95 5.54 0.32 -13.45
N PRO A 96 6.30 0.87 -14.40
CA PRO A 96 7.45 1.71 -14.06
C PRO A 96 7.12 2.85 -13.10
N ALA A 97 5.88 3.36 -13.14
CA ALA A 97 5.42 4.42 -12.26
C ALA A 97 5.34 3.99 -10.78
N PHE A 98 5.06 2.71 -10.49
CA PHE A 98 4.84 2.17 -9.14
C PHE A 98 5.72 0.96 -8.81
N PHE A 99 6.80 0.75 -9.55
CA PHE A 99 7.63 -0.45 -9.41
C PHE A 99 8.11 -0.69 -7.97
N TRP A 100 8.68 0.32 -7.33
CA TRP A 100 9.21 0.18 -5.97
C TRP A 100 8.12 0.05 -4.91
N GLU A 101 7.00 0.72 -5.10
CA GLU A 101 5.84 0.60 -4.24
C GLU A 101 5.28 -0.84 -4.27
N ASP A 102 5.25 -1.46 -5.44
CA ASP A 102 4.83 -2.86 -5.58
C ASP A 102 5.84 -3.82 -4.95
N VAL A 103 7.14 -3.60 -5.14
CA VAL A 103 8.18 -4.40 -4.47
C VAL A 103 8.01 -4.36 -2.95
N PHE A 104 7.81 -3.18 -2.37
CA PHE A 104 7.54 -3.04 -0.94
C PHE A 104 6.20 -3.65 -0.52
N SER A 105 5.18 -3.59 -1.36
CA SER A 105 3.90 -4.25 -1.12
C SER A 105 4.04 -5.76 -0.98
N PHE A 106 4.89 -6.40 -1.77
CA PHE A 106 5.20 -7.83 -1.62
C PHE A 106 5.89 -8.13 -0.29
N ALA A 107 6.78 -7.27 0.18
CA ALA A 107 7.39 -7.43 1.51
C ALA A 107 6.33 -7.34 2.62
N VAL A 108 5.41 -6.39 2.53
CA VAL A 108 4.29 -6.24 3.46
C VAL A 108 3.40 -7.49 3.46
N ILE A 109 3.03 -7.99 2.28
CA ILE A 109 2.22 -9.21 2.13
C ILE A 109 2.95 -10.40 2.72
N SER A 110 4.24 -10.56 2.44
CA SER A 110 5.04 -11.67 2.96
C SER A 110 5.06 -11.70 4.48
N LEU A 111 5.18 -10.55 5.13
CA LEU A 111 5.14 -10.44 6.59
C LEU A 111 3.75 -10.75 7.16
N HIS A 112 2.68 -10.32 6.50
CA HIS A 112 1.31 -10.67 6.91
C HIS A 112 1.05 -12.17 6.75
N LEU A 113 1.53 -12.79 5.68
CA LEU A 113 1.42 -14.25 5.47
C LEU A 113 2.29 -15.02 6.46
N ALA A 114 3.46 -14.50 6.84
CA ALA A 114 4.28 -15.08 7.91
C ALA A 114 3.55 -15.06 9.25
N TYR A 115 2.81 -13.99 9.56
CA TYR A 115 1.94 -13.95 10.72
C TYR A 115 0.85 -15.05 10.66
N VAL A 116 0.16 -15.17 9.53
CA VAL A 116 -0.89 -16.19 9.34
C VAL A 116 -0.29 -17.61 9.52
N TRP A 117 0.89 -17.84 8.96
CA TRP A 117 1.60 -19.09 9.16
C TRP A 117 1.92 -19.36 10.64
N ALA A 118 2.48 -18.37 11.35
CA ALA A 118 2.78 -18.50 12.77
C ALA A 118 1.53 -18.79 13.61
N LEU A 119 0.40 -18.17 13.26
CA LEU A 119 -0.90 -18.41 13.88
C LEU A 119 -1.33 -19.88 13.71
N PHE A 120 -1.33 -20.39 12.49
CA PHE A 120 -1.73 -21.77 12.21
C PHE A 120 -0.74 -22.81 12.74
N ALA A 121 0.54 -22.49 12.78
CA ALA A 121 1.57 -23.35 13.34
C ALA A 121 1.60 -23.35 14.89
N GLY A 122 0.75 -22.56 15.54
CA GLY A 122 0.66 -22.51 16.98
C GLY A 122 1.89 -21.93 17.68
N TRP A 123 2.58 -20.98 17.02
CA TRP A 123 3.72 -20.31 17.62
C TRP A 123 3.31 -19.52 18.87
N PRO A 124 4.26 -19.19 19.78
CA PRO A 124 3.95 -18.40 20.96
C PRO A 124 3.25 -17.08 20.61
N HIS A 125 2.27 -16.69 21.41
CA HIS A 125 1.46 -15.50 21.15
C HIS A 125 2.30 -14.23 20.99
N ASP A 126 3.32 -14.05 21.83
CA ASP A 126 4.23 -12.89 21.74
C ASP A 126 4.97 -12.87 20.39
N THR A 127 5.45 -14.02 19.92
CA THR A 127 6.10 -14.12 18.62
C THR A 127 5.17 -13.74 17.48
N GLN A 128 3.93 -14.21 17.51
CA GLN A 128 2.89 -13.83 16.54
C GLN A 128 2.69 -12.30 16.51
N MET A 129 2.63 -11.65 17.66
CA MET A 129 2.42 -10.20 17.77
C MET A 129 3.64 -9.42 17.30
N TRP A 130 4.86 -9.88 17.55
CA TRP A 130 6.06 -9.24 17.00
C TRP A 130 6.11 -9.31 15.48
N ILE A 131 5.69 -10.43 14.87
CA ILE A 131 5.58 -10.55 13.41
C ILE A 131 4.53 -9.56 12.90
N ALA A 132 3.38 -9.45 13.56
CA ALA A 132 2.34 -8.48 13.20
C ALA A 132 2.86 -7.03 13.26
N LEU A 133 3.62 -6.66 14.30
CA LEU A 133 4.22 -5.34 14.41
C LEU A 133 5.27 -5.08 13.32
N ALA A 134 6.07 -6.07 12.96
CA ALA A 134 7.00 -5.97 11.83
C ALA A 134 6.24 -5.74 10.51
N ALA A 135 5.15 -6.49 10.28
CA ALA A 135 4.28 -6.32 9.12
C ALA A 135 3.66 -4.93 9.09
N TYR A 136 3.22 -4.40 10.22
CA TYR A 136 2.62 -3.07 10.35
C TYR A 136 3.64 -1.95 10.12
N SER A 137 4.87 -2.12 10.59
CA SER A 137 5.96 -1.18 10.31
C SER A 137 6.26 -1.10 8.80
N ALA A 138 6.36 -2.25 8.14
CA ALA A 138 6.53 -2.30 6.69
C ALA A 138 5.33 -1.69 5.94
N TYR A 139 4.10 -1.94 6.42
CA TYR A 139 2.90 -1.35 5.85
C TYR A 139 2.90 0.18 5.92
N VAL A 140 3.28 0.77 7.06
CA VAL A 140 3.35 2.24 7.21
C VAL A 140 4.35 2.84 6.23
N ILE A 141 5.53 2.22 6.07
CA ILE A 141 6.53 2.67 5.09
C ILE A 141 5.95 2.62 3.68
N ASN A 142 5.30 1.52 3.31
CA ASN A 142 4.70 1.36 1.99
C ASN A 142 3.56 2.35 1.74
N ALA A 143 2.68 2.55 2.72
CA ALA A 143 1.62 3.54 2.64
C ALA A 143 2.18 4.96 2.47
N ALA A 144 3.25 5.31 3.19
CA ALA A 144 3.92 6.59 3.05
C ALA A 144 4.53 6.78 1.65
N GLN A 145 5.09 5.72 1.05
CA GLN A 145 5.60 5.77 -0.34
C GLN A 145 4.49 6.12 -1.33
N PHE A 146 3.33 5.46 -1.23
CA PHE A 146 2.19 5.76 -2.10
C PHE A 146 1.66 7.18 -1.92
N VAL A 147 1.46 7.61 -0.67
CA VAL A 147 0.96 8.96 -0.37
C VAL A 147 1.92 10.02 -0.88
N TRP A 148 3.22 9.84 -0.65
CA TRP A 148 4.24 10.76 -1.15
C TRP A 148 4.23 10.88 -2.67
N LYS A 149 4.22 9.75 -3.37
CA LYS A 149 4.21 9.71 -4.84
C LYS A 149 2.95 10.36 -5.43
N LEU A 150 1.79 10.04 -4.91
CA LEU A 150 0.52 10.62 -5.37
C LEU A 150 0.44 12.12 -5.08
N ARG A 151 0.95 12.56 -3.93
CA ARG A 151 1.02 13.98 -3.59
C ARG A 151 1.95 14.74 -4.54
N MET A 152 3.11 14.20 -4.84
CA MET A 152 4.04 14.82 -5.78
C MET A 152 3.44 14.92 -7.20
N ALA A 153 2.74 13.88 -7.65
CA ALA A 153 2.05 13.89 -8.94
C ALA A 153 0.95 14.97 -8.99
N ARG A 154 0.22 15.17 -7.90
CA ARG A 154 -0.81 16.21 -7.80
C ARG A 154 -0.20 17.61 -7.87
N LEU A 155 0.84 17.88 -7.08
CA LEU A 155 1.54 19.18 -7.06
C LEU A 155 2.15 19.51 -8.42
N GLU A 156 2.69 18.52 -9.13
CA GLU A 156 3.22 18.72 -10.48
C GLU A 156 2.12 19.07 -11.48
N SER A 157 0.96 18.44 -11.36
CA SER A 157 -0.22 18.76 -12.17
C SER A 157 -0.73 20.19 -11.95
N GLU A 158 -0.75 20.66 -10.68
CA GLU A 158 -1.18 22.02 -10.32
C GLU A 158 -0.23 23.11 -10.81
N ARG A 159 1.08 22.84 -10.89
CA ARG A 159 2.08 23.80 -11.40
C ARG A 159 1.99 24.05 -12.92
N ARG A 160 1.27 23.21 -13.64
CA ARG A 160 1.14 23.31 -15.12
C ARG A 160 -0.15 23.99 -15.59
N LEU A 161 -1.05 24.33 -14.65
CA LEU A 161 -2.24 25.12 -14.89
C LEU A 161 -1.99 26.60 -14.68
#